data_d728af39329275b22c87f918a3a4c5e9
#
_entry.id   d728af39329275b22c87f918a3a4c5e9
#
_cell.length_a   1.000
_cell.length_b   1.000
_cell.length_c   1.000
_cell.angle_alpha   90.00
_cell.angle_beta   90.00
_cell.angle_gamma   90.00
#
_symmetry.space_group_name_H-M   'P 1'
#
loop_
_entity.id
_entity.type
_entity.pdbx_description
1 polymer ?
#
loop_
_entity_poly.entity_id
_entity_poly.type
_entity_poly.pdbx_seq_one_letter_code
_entity_poly.pdbx_strand_id
1 'polypeptide(L)'
;MPSSAGRLVVLGLAATLLAAAGCAVVEQKSSDTSRGLAARVTHPMRYRMAGADPGLRANLDRALDELAAGNHRAALPLLNRALWDTARIRKRELRLTETATVYESLERAYAAIGMTEVAADAHRMARGISDAAAREPSPAAAQLLARAKDAYVAAQFQEAARRLQQTLIELEDITDVESRVTYLAEARCYLAFTYFATQEREHVQVELRRLAAFDPAFAVCGQDAPPGVRALIAELRRQTNP
;
A
#
# COMPACT_ATOMS: atom_id res chain seq x y z
N MET A 1 50.09 42.88 -27.59
CA MET A 1 51.36 42.18 -27.86
C MET A 1 51.48 40.98 -26.97
N PRO A 2 52.01 39.92 -27.42
CA PRO A 2 51.41 38.60 -27.38
C PRO A 2 52.19 37.63 -26.49
N SER A 3 51.62 36.49 -26.22
CA SER A 3 52.31 35.18 -26.17
C SER A 3 51.27 34.15 -25.74
N SER A 4 50.72 33.33 -26.55
CA SER A 4 51.15 32.11 -27.24
C SER A 4 51.71 31.03 -26.33
N ALA A 5 51.07 29.90 -26.53
CA ALA A 5 51.53 28.51 -26.38
C ALA A 5 51.13 27.72 -25.13
N GLY A 6 50.48 26.58 -25.44
CA GLY A 6 50.32 25.45 -24.54
C GLY A 6 49.23 24.47 -24.95
N ARG A 7 49.18 24.04 -26.23
CA ARG A 7 48.48 22.80 -26.63
C ARG A 7 49.34 21.61 -26.26
N LEU A 8 48.81 20.70 -25.46
CA LEU A 8 49.24 19.28 -25.42
C LEU A 8 48.06 18.45 -24.90
N VAL A 9 47.38 17.84 -25.80
CA VAL A 9 47.23 16.39 -26.05
C VAL A 9 47.26 15.53 -24.78
N VAL A 10 46.10 15.06 -24.39
CA VAL A 10 45.93 13.73 -23.79
C VAL A 10 44.72 13.07 -24.45
N LEU A 11 45.02 12.41 -25.57
CA LEU A 11 44.24 11.31 -26.13
C LEU A 11 44.68 10.03 -25.41
N GLY A 12 43.76 9.25 -24.94
CA GLY A 12 44.03 7.86 -24.58
C GLY A 12 43.70 7.50 -23.14
N LEU A 13 42.45 7.12 -22.91
CA LEU A 13 42.01 6.08 -21.96
C LEU A 13 40.46 6.09 -21.84
N ALA A 14 39.83 5.64 -22.91
CA ALA A 14 38.41 5.41 -22.92
C ALA A 14 38.11 4.09 -23.68
N ALA A 15 38.52 2.97 -23.14
CA ALA A 15 38.11 1.67 -23.66
C ALA A 15 38.43 0.52 -22.69
N THR A 16 37.91 0.50 -21.45
CA THR A 16 37.93 -0.73 -20.63
C THR A 16 36.94 -0.70 -19.44
N LEU A 17 35.79 -0.08 -19.56
CA LEU A 17 34.77 -0.08 -18.46
C LEU A 17 33.36 -0.50 -18.92
N LEU A 18 33.22 -1.24 -20.01
CA LEU A 18 31.90 -1.69 -20.52
C LEU A 18 31.66 -3.19 -20.39
N ALA A 19 32.52 -3.95 -19.72
CA ALA A 19 32.32 -5.40 -19.53
C ALA A 19 31.83 -5.83 -18.14
N ALA A 20 31.80 -4.93 -17.16
CA ALA A 20 31.40 -5.30 -15.77
C ALA A 20 29.92 -5.05 -15.45
N ALA A 21 29.19 -4.29 -16.27
CA ALA A 21 27.78 -3.97 -15.98
C ALA A 21 26.77 -5.04 -16.46
N GLY A 22 27.19 -5.95 -17.33
CA GLY A 22 26.31 -6.98 -17.91
C GLY A 22 26.06 -8.20 -17.02
N CYS A 23 26.99 -8.55 -16.13
CA CYS A 23 26.85 -9.75 -15.28
C CYS A 23 26.04 -9.51 -14.01
N ALA A 24 26.02 -8.30 -13.47
CA ALA A 24 25.28 -8.00 -12.23
C ALA A 24 23.74 -8.00 -12.41
N VAL A 25 23.26 -7.66 -13.60
CA VAL A 25 21.81 -7.59 -13.89
C VAL A 25 21.21 -9.00 -14.07
N VAL A 26 21.99 -9.97 -14.54
CA VAL A 26 21.51 -11.36 -14.74
C VAL A 26 21.44 -12.12 -13.42
N GLU A 27 22.37 -11.89 -12.50
CA GLU A 27 22.38 -12.56 -11.20
C GLU A 27 21.26 -12.05 -10.27
N GLN A 28 20.93 -10.75 -10.33
CA GLN A 28 19.87 -10.18 -9.52
C GLN A 28 18.48 -10.67 -9.96
N LYS A 29 18.27 -10.91 -11.26
CA LYS A 29 17.03 -11.44 -11.79
C LYS A 29 16.81 -12.92 -11.45
N SER A 30 17.86 -13.72 -11.32
CA SER A 30 17.77 -15.12 -10.90
C SER A 30 17.57 -15.28 -9.39
N SER A 31 18.13 -14.37 -8.58
CA SER A 31 17.96 -14.41 -7.13
C SER A 31 16.55 -13.99 -6.68
N ASP A 32 15.92 -13.04 -7.40
CA ASP A 32 14.54 -12.64 -7.10
C ASP A 32 13.52 -13.72 -7.49
N THR A 33 13.79 -14.45 -8.58
CA THR A 33 12.91 -15.57 -8.98
C THR A 33 13.01 -16.75 -8.01
N SER A 34 14.21 -17.03 -7.49
CA SER A 34 14.40 -18.11 -6.50
C SER A 34 13.84 -17.74 -5.12
N ARG A 35 13.93 -16.46 -4.69
CA ARG A 35 13.27 -15.98 -3.47
C ARG A 35 11.75 -16.00 -3.59
N GLY A 36 11.19 -15.64 -4.73
CA GLY A 36 9.77 -15.73 -5.02
C GLY A 36 9.24 -17.17 -5.00
N LEU A 37 9.99 -18.12 -5.56
CA LEU A 37 9.64 -19.55 -5.54
C LEU A 37 9.77 -20.17 -4.14
N ALA A 38 10.83 -19.84 -3.39
CA ALA A 38 10.99 -20.31 -2.00
C ALA A 38 9.90 -19.75 -1.07
N ALA A 39 9.49 -18.48 -1.26
CA ALA A 39 8.37 -17.91 -0.55
C ALA A 39 7.05 -18.62 -0.88
N ARG A 40 6.81 -19.00 -2.15
CA ARG A 40 5.62 -19.75 -2.58
C ARG A 40 5.50 -21.12 -1.93
N VAL A 41 6.61 -21.83 -1.73
CA VAL A 41 6.60 -23.20 -1.15
C VAL A 41 6.45 -23.17 0.38
N THR A 42 6.99 -22.18 1.06
CA THR A 42 6.96 -22.11 2.54
C THR A 42 5.68 -21.45 3.08
N HIS A 43 4.99 -20.64 2.29
CA HIS A 43 3.84 -19.86 2.73
C HIS A 43 2.60 -20.68 3.14
N PRO A 44 2.17 -21.72 2.40
CA PRO A 44 1.02 -22.54 2.81
C PRO A 44 1.23 -23.23 4.17
N MET A 45 2.47 -23.64 4.48
CA MET A 45 2.78 -24.25 5.78
C MET A 45 2.74 -23.23 6.93
N ARG A 46 3.24 -22.01 6.73
CA ARG A 46 3.14 -20.94 7.75
C ARG A 46 1.70 -20.58 8.07
N TYR A 47 0.83 -20.56 7.07
CA TYR A 47 -0.60 -20.31 7.24
C TYR A 47 -1.28 -21.39 8.08
N ARG A 48 -1.02 -22.67 7.78
CA ARG A 48 -1.57 -23.81 8.54
C ARG A 48 -1.10 -23.82 9.99
N MET A 49 0.18 -23.52 10.24
CA MET A 49 0.75 -23.45 11.59
C MET A 49 0.26 -22.23 12.38
N ALA A 50 -0.15 -21.15 11.73
CA ALA A 50 -0.64 -19.94 12.37
C ALA A 50 -2.16 -19.95 12.64
N GLY A 51 -2.90 -21.00 12.23
CA GLY A 51 -4.36 -21.07 12.37
C GLY A 51 -5.11 -20.05 11.49
N ALA A 52 -4.46 -19.56 10.43
CA ALA A 52 -5.10 -18.66 9.48
C ALA A 52 -5.88 -19.44 8.42
N ASP A 53 -7.03 -18.91 8.03
CA ASP A 53 -7.83 -19.47 6.94
C ASP A 53 -7.05 -19.35 5.61
N PRO A 54 -6.83 -20.44 4.87
CA PRO A 54 -6.16 -20.38 3.56
C PRO A 54 -6.86 -19.45 2.57
N GLY A 55 -8.18 -19.25 2.70
CA GLY A 55 -8.96 -18.32 1.89
C GLY A 55 -8.53 -16.86 2.05
N LEU A 56 -8.03 -16.48 3.23
CA LEU A 56 -7.58 -15.10 3.50
C LEU A 56 -6.33 -14.68 2.70
N ARG A 57 -5.62 -15.63 2.09
CA ARG A 57 -4.47 -15.32 1.25
C ARG A 57 -4.74 -15.43 -0.25
N ALA A 58 -5.85 -16.04 -0.64
CA ALA A 58 -6.12 -16.34 -2.04
C ALA A 58 -6.09 -15.10 -2.96
N ASN A 59 -6.57 -13.95 -2.48
CA ASN A 59 -6.53 -12.71 -3.24
C ASN A 59 -5.10 -12.16 -3.39
N LEU A 60 -4.27 -12.27 -2.36
CA LEU A 60 -2.86 -11.86 -2.43
C LEU A 60 -2.08 -12.75 -3.41
N ASP A 61 -2.23 -14.07 -3.32
CA ASP A 61 -1.53 -15.00 -4.21
C ASP A 61 -1.90 -14.74 -5.69
N ARG A 62 -3.18 -14.57 -5.99
CA ARG A 62 -3.65 -14.19 -7.34
C ARG A 62 -3.10 -12.84 -7.79
N ALA A 63 -3.06 -11.85 -6.89
CA ALA A 63 -2.51 -10.54 -7.21
C ALA A 63 -1.00 -10.62 -7.54
N LEU A 64 -0.26 -11.44 -6.81
CA LEU A 64 1.17 -11.66 -7.07
C LEU A 64 1.40 -12.35 -8.43
N ASP A 65 0.50 -13.26 -8.83
CA ASP A 65 0.53 -13.88 -10.16
C ASP A 65 0.26 -12.85 -11.27
N GLU A 66 -0.73 -11.97 -11.09
CA GLU A 66 -0.99 -10.87 -12.03
C GLU A 66 0.19 -9.90 -12.14
N LEU A 67 0.82 -9.55 -11.01
CA LEU A 67 2.02 -8.70 -11.03
C LEU A 67 3.19 -9.38 -11.74
N ALA A 68 3.38 -10.68 -11.54
CA ALA A 68 4.42 -11.44 -12.22
C ALA A 68 4.19 -11.53 -13.74
N ALA A 69 2.92 -11.52 -14.17
CA ALA A 69 2.51 -11.46 -15.58
C ALA A 69 2.57 -10.04 -16.17
N GLY A 70 2.89 -9.00 -15.38
CA GLY A 70 2.89 -7.59 -15.81
C GLY A 70 1.50 -6.94 -15.85
N ASN A 71 0.46 -7.61 -15.36
CA ASN A 71 -0.93 -7.15 -15.37
C ASN A 71 -1.23 -6.23 -14.17
N HIS A 72 -0.46 -5.14 -14.01
CA HIS A 72 -0.49 -4.27 -12.83
C HIS A 72 -1.90 -3.74 -12.50
N ARG A 73 -2.69 -3.36 -13.51
CA ARG A 73 -4.06 -2.87 -13.29
C ARG A 73 -5.01 -3.97 -12.81
N ALA A 74 -4.84 -5.20 -13.28
CA ALA A 74 -5.64 -6.34 -12.85
C ALA A 74 -5.32 -6.79 -11.41
N ALA A 75 -4.08 -6.57 -10.96
CA ALA A 75 -3.66 -6.86 -9.60
C ALA A 75 -4.31 -5.94 -8.55
N LEU A 76 -4.61 -4.66 -8.89
CA LEU A 76 -5.10 -3.66 -7.92
C LEU A 76 -6.38 -4.06 -7.18
N PRO A 77 -7.46 -4.51 -7.83
CA PRO A 77 -8.67 -4.93 -7.11
C PRO A 77 -8.41 -6.14 -6.20
N LEU A 78 -7.52 -7.06 -6.59
CA LEU A 78 -7.14 -8.20 -5.77
C LEU A 78 -6.33 -7.76 -4.54
N LEU A 79 -5.39 -6.82 -4.70
CA LEU A 79 -4.62 -6.24 -3.61
C LEU A 79 -5.50 -5.45 -2.64
N ASN A 80 -6.45 -4.67 -3.15
CA ASN A 80 -7.40 -3.96 -2.30
C ASN A 80 -8.24 -4.92 -1.46
N ARG A 81 -8.65 -6.08 -2.02
CA ARG A 81 -9.36 -7.12 -1.27
C ARG A 81 -8.43 -7.81 -0.27
N ALA A 82 -7.19 -8.08 -0.66
CA ALA A 82 -6.19 -8.68 0.22
C ALA A 82 -5.91 -7.84 1.48
N LEU A 83 -5.97 -6.50 1.42
CA LEU A 83 -5.88 -5.64 2.61
C LEU A 83 -6.95 -5.96 3.65
N TRP A 84 -8.18 -6.26 3.23
CA TRP A 84 -9.26 -6.62 4.13
C TRP A 84 -9.17 -8.07 4.62
N ASP A 85 -8.63 -8.95 3.78
CA ASP A 85 -8.37 -10.34 4.15
C ASP A 85 -7.27 -10.40 5.22
N THR A 86 -6.17 -9.64 5.05
CA THR A 86 -5.09 -9.56 6.05
C THR A 86 -5.58 -8.97 7.36
N ALA A 87 -6.46 -7.95 7.34
CA ALA A 87 -7.05 -7.37 8.53
C ALA A 87 -7.85 -8.38 9.38
N ARG A 88 -8.27 -9.52 8.83
CA ARG A 88 -8.97 -10.59 9.53
C ARG A 88 -8.04 -11.64 10.15
N ILE A 89 -6.75 -11.58 9.87
CA ILE A 89 -5.77 -12.49 10.46
C ILE A 89 -5.64 -12.21 11.97
N ARG A 90 -5.84 -13.22 12.81
CA ARG A 90 -5.79 -13.05 14.27
C ARG A 90 -4.36 -12.90 14.79
N LYS A 91 -3.42 -13.68 14.25
CA LYS A 91 -2.02 -13.65 14.69
C LYS A 91 -1.35 -12.38 14.19
N ARG A 92 -0.96 -11.48 15.13
CA ARG A 92 -0.41 -10.14 14.84
C ARG A 92 0.80 -10.19 13.91
N GLU A 93 1.81 -10.99 14.21
CA GLU A 93 3.03 -11.06 13.39
C GLU A 93 2.76 -11.47 11.94
N LEU A 94 1.87 -12.46 11.73
CA LEU A 94 1.47 -12.89 10.40
C LEU A 94 0.69 -11.78 9.70
N ARG A 95 -0.26 -11.14 10.40
CA ARG A 95 -1.03 -10.02 9.86
C ARG A 95 -0.15 -8.90 9.39
N LEU A 96 0.77 -8.42 10.24
CA LEU A 96 1.68 -7.33 9.89
C LEU A 96 2.57 -7.70 8.69
N THR A 97 3.11 -8.92 8.65
CA THR A 97 3.91 -9.40 7.52
C THR A 97 3.11 -9.42 6.21
N GLU A 98 1.89 -9.95 6.23
CA GLU A 98 1.06 -10.04 5.04
C GLU A 98 0.56 -8.65 4.61
N THR A 99 0.17 -7.78 5.55
CA THR A 99 -0.24 -6.41 5.25
C THR A 99 0.92 -5.61 4.64
N ALA A 100 2.14 -5.73 5.15
CA ALA A 100 3.33 -5.12 4.54
C ALA A 100 3.54 -5.62 3.10
N THR A 101 3.44 -6.93 2.87
CA THR A 101 3.56 -7.53 1.52
C THR A 101 2.49 -7.00 0.56
N VAL A 102 1.26 -6.79 1.02
CA VAL A 102 0.20 -6.17 0.20
C VAL A 102 0.56 -4.74 -0.18
N TYR A 103 1.05 -3.92 0.77
CA TYR A 103 1.44 -2.54 0.48
C TYR A 103 2.66 -2.44 -0.44
N GLU A 104 3.67 -3.30 -0.31
CA GLU A 104 4.79 -3.40 -1.26
C GLU A 104 4.33 -3.77 -2.67
N SER A 105 3.31 -4.62 -2.75
CA SER A 105 2.71 -5.02 -4.03
C SER A 105 1.88 -3.90 -4.65
N LEU A 106 1.15 -3.12 -3.82
CA LEU A 106 0.45 -1.91 -4.25
C LEU A 106 1.42 -0.83 -4.74
N GLU A 107 2.53 -0.60 -4.03
CA GLU A 107 3.60 0.31 -4.47
C GLU A 107 4.05 -0.05 -5.90
N ARG A 108 4.42 -1.31 -6.13
CA ARG A 108 4.86 -1.77 -7.46
C ARG A 108 3.79 -1.58 -8.54
N ALA A 109 2.54 -1.92 -8.21
CA ALA A 109 1.43 -1.78 -9.14
C ALA A 109 1.16 -0.32 -9.49
N TYR A 110 1.11 0.58 -8.51
CA TYR A 110 0.87 2.01 -8.72
C TYR A 110 2.04 2.68 -9.47
N ALA A 111 3.29 2.38 -9.12
CA ALA A 111 4.46 2.88 -9.81
C ALA A 111 4.46 2.47 -11.30
N ALA A 112 4.13 1.22 -11.61
CA ALA A 112 4.08 0.70 -12.97
C ALA A 112 3.00 1.36 -13.85
N ILE A 113 1.91 1.87 -13.26
CA ILE A 113 0.86 2.58 -14.00
C ILE A 113 0.98 4.10 -13.93
N GLY A 114 2.08 4.63 -13.37
CA GLY A 114 2.41 6.05 -13.34
C GLY A 114 1.78 6.85 -12.20
N MET A 115 1.14 6.20 -11.21
CA MET A 115 0.56 6.85 -10.01
C MET A 115 1.62 7.01 -8.92
N THR A 116 2.61 7.86 -9.16
CA THR A 116 3.84 7.96 -8.35
C THR A 116 3.59 8.39 -6.90
N GLU A 117 2.70 9.35 -6.66
CA GLU A 117 2.37 9.83 -5.33
C GLU A 117 1.68 8.74 -4.50
N VAL A 118 0.72 8.02 -5.12
CA VAL A 118 0.03 6.90 -4.48
C VAL A 118 1.00 5.74 -4.20
N ALA A 119 1.97 5.51 -5.10
CA ALA A 119 3.02 4.52 -4.88
C ALA A 119 3.92 4.91 -3.69
N ALA A 120 4.28 6.20 -3.56
CA ALA A 120 5.04 6.69 -2.43
C ALA A 120 4.28 6.52 -1.09
N ASP A 121 2.96 6.74 -1.10
CA ASP A 121 2.11 6.48 0.07
C ASP A 121 2.09 4.99 0.43
N ALA A 122 1.94 4.12 -0.56
CA ALA A 122 1.98 2.67 -0.34
C ALA A 122 3.33 2.22 0.22
N HIS A 123 4.44 2.79 -0.27
CA HIS A 123 5.77 2.56 0.28
C HIS A 123 5.88 2.98 1.76
N ARG A 124 5.39 4.19 2.11
CA ARG A 124 5.38 4.65 3.51
C ARG A 124 4.57 3.72 4.42
N MET A 125 3.42 3.26 3.95
CA MET A 125 2.59 2.29 4.67
C MET A 125 3.30 0.96 4.87
N ALA A 126 3.93 0.39 3.83
CA ALA A 126 4.69 -0.85 3.94
C ALA A 126 5.77 -0.76 5.01
N ARG A 127 6.56 0.32 5.00
CA ARG A 127 7.61 0.56 5.99
C ARG A 127 7.04 0.73 7.40
N GLY A 128 6.01 1.55 7.56
CA GLY A 128 5.37 1.77 8.87
C GLY A 128 4.82 0.49 9.48
N ILE A 129 4.20 -0.39 8.67
CA ILE A 129 3.72 -1.71 9.10
C ILE A 129 4.89 -2.63 9.48
N SER A 130 5.98 -2.62 8.71
CA SER A 130 7.19 -3.40 9.02
C SER A 130 7.85 -2.93 10.32
N ASP A 131 7.92 -1.62 10.55
CA ASP A 131 8.43 -1.04 11.79
C ASP A 131 7.53 -1.39 12.99
N ALA A 132 6.19 -1.41 12.78
CA ALA A 132 5.24 -1.84 13.79
C ALA A 132 5.42 -3.31 14.20
N ALA A 133 5.88 -4.17 13.30
CA ALA A 133 6.16 -5.57 13.61
C ALA A 133 7.33 -5.74 14.60
N ALA A 134 8.25 -4.78 14.65
CA ALA A 134 9.43 -4.81 15.51
C ALA A 134 9.19 -4.19 16.91
N ARG A 135 8.02 -3.60 17.16
CA ARG A 135 7.69 -2.92 18.42
C ARG A 135 6.55 -3.60 19.17
N GLU A 136 6.42 -3.25 20.46
CA GLU A 136 5.28 -3.66 21.27
C GLU A 136 3.96 -3.06 20.73
N PRO A 137 2.83 -3.81 20.85
CA PRO A 137 1.52 -3.34 20.44
C PRO A 137 1.10 -2.04 21.14
N SER A 138 0.53 -1.11 20.38
CA SER A 138 0.03 0.16 20.91
C SER A 138 -1.42 0.02 21.39
N PRO A 139 -1.73 0.32 22.65
CA PRO A 139 -3.11 0.32 23.13
C PRO A 139 -3.92 1.56 22.71
N ALA A 140 -3.29 2.53 22.05
CA ALA A 140 -3.85 3.86 21.79
C ALA A 140 -4.53 4.03 20.43
N ALA A 141 -4.63 2.98 19.61
CA ALA A 141 -5.10 3.06 18.23
C ALA A 141 -6.47 3.74 18.06
N ALA A 142 -7.46 3.38 18.89
CA ALA A 142 -8.78 4.01 18.85
C ALA A 142 -8.74 5.50 19.21
N GLN A 143 -7.88 5.91 20.16
CA GLN A 143 -7.70 7.33 20.51
C GLN A 143 -7.03 8.12 19.39
N LEU A 144 -6.12 7.49 18.62
CA LEU A 144 -5.51 8.13 17.46
C LEU A 144 -6.54 8.41 16.37
N LEU A 145 -7.48 7.49 16.14
CA LEU A 145 -8.59 7.71 15.20
C LEU A 145 -9.44 8.91 15.63
N ALA A 146 -9.82 9.00 16.90
CA ALA A 146 -10.59 10.14 17.41
C ALA A 146 -9.85 11.47 17.17
N ARG A 147 -8.56 11.56 17.53
CA ARG A 147 -7.74 12.76 17.30
C ARG A 147 -7.57 13.12 15.82
N ALA A 148 -7.51 12.10 14.94
CA ALA A 148 -7.44 12.34 13.50
C ALA A 148 -8.74 12.91 12.95
N LYS A 149 -9.90 12.43 13.44
CA LYS A 149 -11.22 12.98 13.13
C LYS A 149 -11.38 14.41 13.64
N ASP A 150 -10.91 14.71 14.85
CA ASP A 150 -10.91 16.08 15.41
C ASP A 150 -10.10 17.04 14.53
N ALA A 151 -8.93 16.62 14.03
CA ALA A 151 -8.13 17.41 13.10
C ALA A 151 -8.87 17.67 11.78
N TYR A 152 -9.59 16.67 11.24
CA TYR A 152 -10.44 16.84 10.06
C TYR A 152 -11.55 17.86 10.30
N VAL A 153 -12.29 17.75 11.41
CA VAL A 153 -13.36 18.69 11.80
C VAL A 153 -12.82 20.11 11.98
N ALA A 154 -11.59 20.25 12.50
CA ALA A 154 -10.89 21.52 12.64
C ALA A 154 -10.32 22.06 11.30
N ALA A 155 -10.63 21.43 10.17
CA ALA A 155 -10.12 21.77 8.83
C ALA A 155 -8.57 21.72 8.72
N GLN A 156 -7.90 21.00 9.60
CA GLN A 156 -6.46 20.76 9.57
C GLN A 156 -6.14 19.54 8.68
N PHE A 157 -6.49 19.62 7.40
CA PHE A 157 -6.55 18.45 6.51
C PHE A 157 -5.22 17.74 6.32
N GLN A 158 -4.10 18.45 6.19
CA GLN A 158 -2.78 17.81 6.07
C GLN A 158 -2.41 17.03 7.34
N GLU A 159 -2.70 17.61 8.51
CA GLU A 159 -2.48 16.95 9.79
C GLU A 159 -3.44 15.76 9.97
N ALA A 160 -4.71 15.90 9.55
CA ALA A 160 -5.69 14.82 9.56
C ALA A 160 -5.22 13.66 8.67
N ALA A 161 -4.75 13.91 7.45
CA ALA A 161 -4.23 12.88 6.55
C ALA A 161 -3.06 12.13 7.19
N ARG A 162 -2.08 12.87 7.72
CA ARG A 162 -0.91 12.28 8.39
C ARG A 162 -1.31 11.42 9.59
N ARG A 163 -2.22 11.91 10.44
CA ARG A 163 -2.73 11.16 11.60
C ARG A 163 -3.54 9.94 11.18
N LEU A 164 -4.36 10.03 10.16
CA LEU A 164 -5.13 8.89 9.64
C LEU A 164 -4.21 7.80 9.07
N GLN A 165 -3.17 8.17 8.31
CA GLN A 165 -2.18 7.21 7.83
C GLN A 165 -1.47 6.51 9.00
N GLN A 166 -1.03 7.25 10.03
CA GLN A 166 -0.46 6.68 11.23
C GLN A 166 -1.46 5.76 11.95
N THR A 167 -2.73 6.19 12.05
CA THR A 167 -3.80 5.41 12.68
C THR A 167 -4.00 4.07 11.96
N LEU A 168 -3.97 4.03 10.63
CA LEU A 168 -4.08 2.78 9.87
C LEU A 168 -3.01 1.75 10.26
N ILE A 169 -1.79 2.22 10.58
CA ILE A 169 -0.70 1.35 11.05
C ILE A 169 -0.98 0.85 12.48
N GLU A 170 -1.38 1.75 13.36
CA GLU A 170 -1.64 1.42 14.78
C GLU A 170 -2.88 0.54 14.96
N LEU A 171 -3.87 0.65 14.08
CA LEU A 171 -5.07 -0.20 14.10
C LEU A 171 -4.76 -1.68 13.88
N GLU A 172 -3.63 -2.00 13.26
CA GLU A 172 -3.16 -3.37 13.13
C GLU A 172 -2.80 -4.01 14.50
N ASP A 173 -2.62 -3.23 15.55
CA ASP A 173 -2.37 -3.72 16.91
C ASP A 173 -3.65 -4.16 17.66
N ILE A 174 -4.83 -3.81 17.16
CA ILE A 174 -6.11 -4.21 17.76
C ILE A 174 -6.31 -5.72 17.60
N THR A 175 -6.51 -6.41 18.73
CA THR A 175 -6.66 -7.87 18.75
C THR A 175 -8.03 -8.34 18.31
N ASP A 176 -9.10 -7.58 18.67
CA ASP A 176 -10.45 -7.89 18.23
C ASP A 176 -10.61 -7.59 16.72
N VAL A 177 -10.96 -8.64 15.97
CA VAL A 177 -11.03 -8.57 14.51
C VAL A 177 -12.12 -7.64 14.02
N GLU A 178 -13.29 -7.68 14.66
CA GLU A 178 -14.45 -6.89 14.26
C GLU A 178 -14.22 -5.40 14.49
N SER A 179 -13.74 -5.04 15.67
CA SER A 179 -13.35 -3.66 16.00
C SER A 179 -12.26 -3.16 15.07
N ARG A 180 -11.23 -3.97 14.81
CA ARG A 180 -10.14 -3.60 13.90
C ARG A 180 -10.65 -3.28 12.51
N VAL A 181 -11.45 -4.17 11.91
CA VAL A 181 -12.00 -3.99 10.56
C VAL A 181 -12.90 -2.74 10.51
N THR A 182 -13.73 -2.52 11.52
CA THR A 182 -14.60 -1.35 11.62
C THR A 182 -13.79 -0.05 11.68
N TYR A 183 -12.78 0.03 12.54
CA TYR A 183 -11.94 1.22 12.66
C TYR A 183 -11.07 1.47 11.41
N LEU A 184 -10.56 0.41 10.77
CA LEU A 184 -9.85 0.55 9.49
C LEU A 184 -10.77 1.14 8.42
N ALA A 185 -12.02 0.68 8.32
CA ALA A 185 -12.97 1.21 7.37
C ALA A 185 -13.30 2.69 7.66
N GLU A 186 -13.53 3.03 8.93
CA GLU A 186 -13.78 4.41 9.34
C GLU A 186 -12.58 5.32 9.06
N ALA A 187 -11.36 4.90 9.39
CA ALA A 187 -10.14 5.66 9.11
C ALA A 187 -9.97 5.93 7.60
N ARG A 188 -10.26 4.95 6.74
CA ARG A 188 -10.21 5.12 5.29
C ARG A 188 -11.29 6.05 4.76
N CYS A 189 -12.50 6.05 5.33
CA CYS A 189 -13.53 7.01 4.98
C CYS A 189 -13.05 8.45 5.22
N TYR A 190 -12.55 8.72 6.44
CA TYR A 190 -12.03 10.05 6.78
C TYR A 190 -10.79 10.42 5.96
N LEU A 191 -9.96 9.45 5.58
CA LEU A 191 -8.83 9.68 4.69
C LEU A 191 -9.31 10.12 3.29
N ALA A 192 -10.32 9.44 2.74
CA ALA A 192 -10.94 9.84 1.48
C ALA A 192 -11.57 11.24 1.56
N PHE A 193 -12.23 11.59 2.68
CA PHE A 193 -12.80 12.93 2.89
C PHE A 193 -11.70 14.00 2.97
N THR A 194 -10.60 13.69 3.65
CA THR A 194 -9.45 14.56 3.80
C THR A 194 -8.79 14.84 2.44
N TYR A 195 -8.51 13.80 1.66
CA TYR A 195 -7.97 13.94 0.31
C TYR A 195 -8.92 14.67 -0.65
N PHE A 196 -10.23 14.51 -0.46
CA PHE A 196 -11.20 15.29 -1.22
C PHE A 196 -11.10 16.78 -0.89
N ALA A 197 -10.95 17.13 0.39
CA ALA A 197 -10.81 18.52 0.84
C ALA A 197 -9.49 19.16 0.35
N THR A 198 -8.41 18.38 0.22
CA THR A 198 -7.12 18.82 -0.34
C THR A 198 -7.03 18.71 -1.86
N GLN A 199 -8.11 18.28 -2.54
CA GLN A 199 -8.20 18.10 -3.99
C GLN A 199 -7.25 17.01 -4.58
N GLU A 200 -6.82 16.08 -3.78
CA GLU A 200 -5.97 14.94 -4.17
C GLU A 200 -6.80 13.81 -4.78
N ARG A 201 -7.30 14.03 -6.01
CA ARG A 201 -8.28 13.16 -6.67
C ARG A 201 -7.88 11.70 -6.79
N GLU A 202 -6.62 11.43 -7.09
CA GLU A 202 -6.13 10.04 -7.23
C GLU A 202 -6.21 9.30 -5.89
N HIS A 203 -5.79 9.94 -4.80
CA HIS A 203 -5.88 9.37 -3.45
C HIS A 203 -7.33 9.12 -3.02
N VAL A 204 -8.24 10.06 -3.30
CA VAL A 204 -9.68 9.86 -3.06
C VAL A 204 -10.17 8.58 -3.74
N GLN A 205 -9.88 8.42 -5.05
CA GLN A 205 -10.32 7.27 -5.82
C GLN A 205 -9.74 5.96 -5.29
N VAL A 206 -8.47 5.98 -4.86
CA VAL A 206 -7.81 4.81 -4.28
C VAL A 206 -8.47 4.39 -2.98
N GLU A 207 -8.70 5.32 -2.04
CA GLU A 207 -9.34 4.99 -0.77
C GLU A 207 -10.79 4.51 -0.96
N LEU A 208 -11.55 5.14 -1.86
CA LEU A 208 -12.91 4.69 -2.18
C LEU A 208 -12.92 3.29 -2.83
N ARG A 209 -11.96 2.96 -3.70
CA ARG A 209 -11.85 1.59 -4.26
C ARG A 209 -11.45 0.56 -3.20
N ARG A 210 -10.60 0.92 -2.26
CA ARG A 210 -10.27 0.07 -1.09
C ARG A 210 -11.51 -0.20 -0.25
N LEU A 211 -12.29 0.83 0.03
CA LEU A 211 -13.56 0.70 0.77
C LEU A 211 -14.57 -0.16 0.00
N ALA A 212 -14.74 0.05 -1.30
CA ALA A 212 -15.64 -0.75 -2.14
C ALA A 212 -15.28 -2.25 -2.16
N ALA A 213 -14.01 -2.59 -2.01
CA ALA A 213 -13.56 -3.98 -1.93
C ALA A 213 -14.03 -4.68 -0.63
N PHE A 214 -14.33 -3.92 0.41
CA PHE A 214 -14.86 -4.40 1.70
C PHE A 214 -16.37 -4.23 1.81
N ASP A 215 -16.84 -3.00 1.60
CA ASP A 215 -18.24 -2.59 1.71
C ASP A 215 -18.70 -1.91 0.42
N PRO A 216 -19.21 -2.67 -0.55
CA PRO A 216 -19.72 -2.08 -1.81
C PRO A 216 -20.88 -1.10 -1.59
N ALA A 217 -21.58 -1.22 -0.45
CA ALA A 217 -22.65 -0.30 -0.08
C ALA A 217 -22.14 1.00 0.55
N PHE A 218 -20.86 1.07 0.92
CA PHE A 218 -20.28 2.23 1.63
C PHE A 218 -21.07 2.63 2.88
N ALA A 219 -21.63 1.65 3.59
CA ALA A 219 -22.45 1.90 4.77
C ALA A 219 -21.64 2.60 5.87
N VAL A 220 -20.35 2.26 6.01
CA VAL A 220 -19.43 2.84 6.99
C VAL A 220 -19.19 4.34 6.75
N CYS A 221 -19.09 4.78 5.48
CA CYS A 221 -18.93 6.20 5.14
C CYS A 221 -20.25 6.99 5.21
N GLY A 222 -21.33 6.32 5.02
CA GLY A 222 -22.75 6.67 5.14
C GLY A 222 -23.10 8.14 5.04
N GLN A 223 -23.75 8.61 6.11
CA GLN A 223 -24.36 9.93 6.16
C GLN A 223 -23.34 11.06 6.33
N ASP A 224 -22.15 10.77 6.87
CA ASP A 224 -21.13 11.77 7.19
C ASP A 224 -20.29 12.17 5.96
N ALA A 225 -20.42 11.45 4.84
CA ALA A 225 -19.67 11.76 3.63
C ALA A 225 -20.03 13.13 3.06
N PRO A 226 -19.05 14.01 2.74
CA PRO A 226 -19.29 15.28 2.04
C PRO A 226 -20.05 15.06 0.72
N PRO A 227 -20.89 16.03 0.27
CA PRO A 227 -21.70 15.87 -0.94
C PRO A 227 -20.90 15.46 -2.18
N GLY A 228 -19.69 16.02 -2.36
CA GLY A 228 -18.80 15.65 -3.47
C GLY A 228 -18.28 14.22 -3.38
N VAL A 229 -17.97 13.73 -2.18
CA VAL A 229 -17.57 12.33 -1.97
C VAL A 229 -18.75 11.39 -2.23
N ARG A 230 -19.97 11.76 -1.80
CA ARG A 230 -21.19 10.98 -2.12
C ARG A 230 -21.41 10.85 -3.63
N ALA A 231 -21.14 11.91 -4.40
CA ALA A 231 -21.22 11.86 -5.85
C ALA A 231 -20.21 10.87 -6.46
N LEU A 232 -18.96 10.85 -5.96
CA LEU A 232 -17.94 9.87 -6.38
C LEU A 232 -18.30 8.43 -5.99
N ILE A 233 -18.86 8.22 -4.80
CA ILE A 233 -19.37 6.89 -4.37
C ILE A 233 -20.48 6.43 -5.30
N ALA A 234 -21.43 7.30 -5.65
CA ALA A 234 -22.51 6.97 -6.58
C ALA A 234 -21.99 6.61 -7.97
N GLU A 235 -20.94 7.28 -8.44
CA GLU A 235 -20.27 6.96 -9.70
C GLU A 235 -19.59 5.59 -9.64
N LEU A 236 -18.83 5.28 -8.59
CA LEU A 236 -18.18 3.98 -8.40
C LEU A 236 -19.21 2.83 -8.35
N ARG A 237 -20.34 3.03 -7.66
CA ARG A 237 -21.43 2.03 -7.62
C ARG A 237 -21.98 1.72 -9.00
N ARG A 238 -22.13 2.72 -9.87
CA ARG A 238 -22.59 2.51 -11.27
C ARG A 238 -21.57 1.72 -12.08
N GLN A 239 -20.28 1.92 -11.84
CA GLN A 239 -19.20 1.19 -12.53
C GLN A 239 -19.07 -0.27 -12.07
N THR A 240 -19.43 -0.57 -10.84
CA THR A 240 -19.31 -1.92 -10.27
C THR A 240 -20.58 -2.77 -10.41
N ASN A 241 -21.74 -2.14 -10.67
CA ASN A 241 -23.05 -2.80 -10.88
C ASN A 241 -23.66 -2.30 -12.21
N PRO A 242 -23.15 -2.76 -13.38
CA PRO A 242 -23.70 -2.39 -14.68
C PRO A 242 -25.11 -2.94 -14.91
#